data_f6e078bd030893ac23acd7d10d59729f
#
_entry.id   f6e078bd030893ac23acd7d10d59729f
#
_cell.length_a   1.000
_cell.length_b   1.000
_cell.length_c   1.000
_cell.angle_alpha   90.00
_cell.angle_beta   90.00
_cell.angle_gamma   90.00
#
_symmetry.space_group_name_H-M   'P 1'
#
loop_
_entity.id
_entity.type
_entity.pdbx_description
1 polymer ?
#
loop_
_entity_poly.entity_id
_entity_poly.type
_entity_poly.pdbx_seq_one_letter_code
_entity_poly.pdbx_strand_id
1 'polypeptide(L)'
;GFLLTTHEVTYILIALFIAFLGIAMAFRVAPALFWVAGAGLVAEGILISVLHRLGVAPLPAIPWENPSWPMVRAFLVALLVHPLIVGTAGVLLLCILAALWVLNRARQPGEGWIDGLLGQAPPGSVAYALHTALRDQTGLIAGITIALAIFVTLYTSIFTNLGGLLSGTFGAIGYWLGQHDVQRGEQPWFYYLLLTPQYEFIAVLLFPIGILLVVAQAIRALIRGHELSSRWRLRAFLAFWSLGILAALSWAGEKMPWLVVHIALPLTLLAASLLGGLAEYLVRHWAHWETRQRRLAVGLAGLSGLLLAAWFFAFAWASAGPYTTVQNQLQRVPRPEALAHWRWLWLPLLLLLVLILALSIDRRLRQFTLGVALGCTAILLLAQIHVGWRLTYRQGDVPLDMLVYVQTSPQVVQLTHELETLSHETTGGMGLDIWYDSGTQWPFNWYLREFPNARYFGTSLSSLPAQPPSIILYSLEFLTPQTDTLLRSRYTVIEYPMRWWFPEEQTYRRFAIAPELKNPARQN
;
A
#
# COMPACT_ATOMS: atom_id res chain seq x y z
N GLY A 1 -13.42 -0.15 16.41
CA GLY A 1 -13.23 1.19 16.95
C GLY A 1 -11.79 1.64 16.76
N PHE A 2 -10.82 0.96 17.34
CA PHE A 2 -9.41 1.40 17.34
C PHE A 2 -8.83 1.56 15.93
N LEU A 3 -9.01 0.60 15.04
CA LEU A 3 -8.52 0.69 13.66
C LEU A 3 -9.09 1.91 12.90
N LEU A 4 -10.34 2.26 13.12
CA LEU A 4 -10.96 3.43 12.50
C LEU A 4 -10.32 4.75 12.94
N THR A 5 -9.68 4.78 14.10
CA THR A 5 -9.02 5.98 14.64
C THR A 5 -7.55 6.09 14.28
N THR A 6 -6.96 5.06 13.67
CA THR A 6 -5.54 5.03 13.34
C THR A 6 -5.23 5.31 11.88
N HIS A 7 -6.08 4.89 10.95
CA HIS A 7 -5.83 5.08 9.52
C HIS A 7 -7.11 4.93 8.68
N GLU A 8 -7.28 5.80 7.69
CA GLU A 8 -8.45 5.84 6.79
C GLU A 8 -8.56 4.59 5.91
N VAL A 9 -7.47 3.91 5.60
CA VAL A 9 -7.48 2.62 4.87
C VAL A 9 -8.37 1.58 5.55
N THR A 10 -8.67 1.74 6.83
CA THR A 10 -9.59 0.87 7.57
C THR A 10 -10.98 0.82 6.93
N TYR A 11 -11.48 1.91 6.35
CA TYR A 11 -12.76 1.90 5.64
C TYR A 11 -12.73 0.96 4.43
N ILE A 12 -11.62 0.96 3.68
CA ILE A 12 -11.41 0.04 2.56
C ILE A 12 -11.37 -1.41 3.05
N LEU A 13 -10.68 -1.67 4.16
CA LEU A 13 -10.59 -3.01 4.74
C LEU A 13 -11.96 -3.53 5.20
N ILE A 14 -12.77 -2.68 5.83
CA ILE A 14 -14.14 -3.03 6.23
C ILE A 14 -14.99 -3.33 5.00
N ALA A 15 -14.91 -2.50 3.97
CA ALA A 15 -15.64 -2.71 2.72
C ALA A 15 -15.25 -4.04 2.04
N LEU A 16 -13.96 -4.34 1.96
CA LEU A 16 -13.46 -5.62 1.42
C LEU A 16 -13.94 -6.82 2.26
N PHE A 17 -13.92 -6.71 3.58
CA PHE A 17 -14.40 -7.77 4.45
C PHE A 17 -15.90 -8.02 4.27
N ILE A 18 -16.71 -6.96 4.25
CA ILE A 18 -18.16 -7.05 4.00
C ILE A 18 -18.43 -7.63 2.60
N ALA A 19 -17.68 -7.18 1.58
CA ALA A 19 -17.81 -7.70 0.21
C ALA A 19 -17.50 -9.20 0.15
N PHE A 20 -16.41 -9.65 0.80
CA PHE A 20 -16.07 -11.07 0.87
C PHE A 20 -17.16 -11.90 1.57
N LEU A 21 -17.65 -11.42 2.71
CA LEU A 21 -18.76 -12.08 3.41
C LEU A 21 -20.01 -12.14 2.53
N GLY A 22 -20.37 -11.03 1.88
CA GLY A 22 -21.50 -10.95 0.95
C GLY A 22 -21.38 -11.94 -0.19
N ILE A 23 -20.19 -12.02 -0.83
CA ILE A 23 -19.91 -12.98 -1.91
C ILE A 23 -20.03 -14.42 -1.39
N ALA A 24 -19.41 -14.74 -0.25
CA ALA A 24 -19.47 -16.08 0.34
C ALA A 24 -20.90 -16.50 0.71
N MET A 25 -21.69 -15.54 1.21
CA MET A 25 -23.11 -15.73 1.54
C MET A 25 -23.97 -15.91 0.29
N ALA A 26 -23.81 -15.05 -0.72
CA ALA A 26 -24.56 -15.13 -1.96
C ALA A 26 -24.34 -16.48 -2.66
N PHE A 27 -23.10 -16.96 -2.69
CA PHE A 27 -22.76 -18.27 -3.27
C PHE A 27 -23.53 -19.42 -2.60
N ARG A 28 -23.77 -19.31 -1.29
CA ARG A 28 -24.41 -20.36 -0.50
C ARG A 28 -25.93 -20.27 -0.47
N VAL A 29 -26.44 -19.07 -0.18
CA VAL A 29 -27.86 -18.86 0.16
C VAL A 29 -28.69 -18.62 -1.11
N ALA A 30 -28.19 -17.81 -2.02
CA ALA A 30 -28.92 -17.40 -3.19
C ALA A 30 -27.99 -16.98 -4.34
N PRO A 31 -27.46 -17.92 -5.15
CA PRO A 31 -26.56 -17.60 -6.26
C PRO A 31 -27.13 -16.58 -7.26
N ALA A 32 -28.46 -16.49 -7.36
CA ALA A 32 -29.13 -15.49 -8.19
C ALA A 32 -28.79 -14.03 -7.82
N LEU A 33 -28.28 -13.78 -6.59
CA LEU A 33 -27.80 -12.46 -6.18
C LEU A 33 -26.62 -11.96 -7.02
N PHE A 34 -25.81 -12.86 -7.62
CA PHE A 34 -24.77 -12.46 -8.55
C PHE A 34 -25.32 -11.82 -9.83
N TRP A 35 -26.47 -12.29 -10.31
CA TRP A 35 -27.15 -11.66 -11.45
C TRP A 35 -27.70 -10.29 -11.09
N VAL A 36 -28.23 -10.12 -9.87
CA VAL A 36 -28.68 -8.81 -9.37
C VAL A 36 -27.50 -7.84 -9.29
N ALA A 37 -26.38 -8.28 -8.69
CA ALA A 37 -25.18 -7.45 -8.60
C ALA A 37 -24.61 -7.10 -9.98
N GLY A 38 -24.52 -8.08 -10.89
CA GLY A 38 -24.06 -7.85 -12.26
C GLY A 38 -24.95 -6.87 -13.03
N ALA A 39 -26.27 -7.01 -12.94
CA ALA A 39 -27.21 -6.09 -13.54
C ALA A 39 -27.10 -4.68 -12.96
N GLY A 40 -26.89 -4.57 -11.63
CA GLY A 40 -26.64 -3.29 -10.96
C GLY A 40 -25.39 -2.59 -11.46
N LEU A 41 -24.26 -3.32 -11.59
CA LEU A 41 -23.00 -2.76 -12.12
C LEU A 41 -23.17 -2.28 -13.58
N VAL A 42 -23.88 -3.03 -14.41
CA VAL A 42 -24.17 -2.62 -15.79
C VAL A 42 -25.05 -1.38 -15.81
N ALA A 43 -26.11 -1.34 -14.99
CA ALA A 43 -27.01 -0.19 -14.88
C ALA A 43 -26.26 1.06 -14.42
N GLU A 44 -25.37 0.93 -13.42
CA GLU A 44 -24.52 2.03 -12.95
C GLU A 44 -23.55 2.52 -14.03
N GLY A 45 -22.91 1.63 -14.75
CA GLY A 45 -22.05 1.99 -15.87
C GLY A 45 -22.79 2.74 -16.98
N ILE A 46 -24.02 2.33 -17.29
CA ILE A 46 -24.90 3.05 -18.24
C ILE A 46 -25.26 4.43 -17.68
N LEU A 47 -25.68 4.51 -16.41
CA LEU A 47 -26.03 5.78 -15.76
C LEU A 47 -24.88 6.78 -15.84
N ILE A 48 -23.67 6.38 -15.42
CA ILE A 48 -22.46 7.22 -15.47
C ILE A 48 -22.20 7.69 -16.90
N SER A 49 -22.26 6.77 -17.87
CA SER A 49 -22.02 7.08 -19.29
C SER A 49 -23.04 8.09 -19.84
N VAL A 50 -24.31 7.93 -19.49
CA VAL A 50 -25.40 8.84 -19.91
C VAL A 50 -25.21 10.22 -19.29
N LEU A 51 -24.98 10.29 -17.98
CA LEU A 51 -24.80 11.56 -17.28
C LEU A 51 -23.56 12.32 -17.79
N HIS A 52 -22.47 11.60 -18.06
CA HIS A 52 -21.28 12.19 -18.67
C HIS A 52 -21.57 12.80 -20.05
N ARG A 53 -22.32 12.10 -20.91
CA ARG A 53 -22.73 12.61 -22.23
C ARG A 53 -23.69 13.80 -22.14
N LEU A 54 -24.49 13.89 -21.09
CA LEU A 54 -25.39 15.01 -20.82
C LEU A 54 -24.67 16.22 -20.20
N GLY A 55 -23.37 16.15 -19.97
CA GLY A 55 -22.57 17.24 -19.42
C GLY A 55 -22.89 17.54 -17.95
N VAL A 56 -23.34 16.55 -17.18
CA VAL A 56 -23.57 16.71 -15.74
C VAL A 56 -22.25 17.04 -15.05
N ALA A 57 -22.26 18.10 -14.23
CA ALA A 57 -21.10 18.55 -13.49
C ALA A 57 -20.52 17.43 -12.61
N PRO A 58 -19.22 17.44 -12.30
CA PRO A 58 -18.62 16.50 -11.36
C PRO A 58 -19.24 16.68 -9.96
N LEU A 59 -19.08 15.66 -9.12
CA LEU A 59 -19.54 15.70 -7.72
C LEU A 59 -18.95 16.93 -7.01
N PRO A 60 -19.72 17.58 -6.11
CA PRO A 60 -19.24 18.73 -5.37
C PRO A 60 -18.03 18.34 -4.51
N ALA A 61 -16.96 19.14 -4.61
CA ALA A 61 -15.77 18.96 -3.78
C ALA A 61 -16.11 19.25 -2.31
N ILE A 62 -15.63 18.39 -1.41
CA ILE A 62 -15.78 18.62 0.03
C ILE A 62 -14.64 19.53 0.47
N PRO A 63 -14.90 20.67 1.12
CA PRO A 63 -13.90 21.40 1.84
C PRO A 63 -13.55 20.64 3.13
N TRP A 64 -12.59 19.73 3.05
CA TRP A 64 -12.20 18.85 4.16
C TRP A 64 -11.20 19.50 5.14
N GLU A 65 -10.59 20.63 4.77
CA GLU A 65 -9.79 21.44 5.66
C GLU A 65 -10.69 22.21 6.63
N ASN A 66 -10.73 21.81 7.89
CA ASN A 66 -11.55 22.39 8.97
C ASN A 66 -13.07 22.34 8.69
N PRO A 67 -13.69 21.16 8.56
CA PRO A 67 -15.11 21.02 8.28
C PRO A 67 -15.96 21.65 9.39
N SER A 68 -16.88 22.52 9.01
CA SER A 68 -17.90 23.10 9.91
C SER A 68 -19.29 22.56 9.59
N TRP A 69 -20.19 22.57 10.58
CA TRP A 69 -21.56 22.10 10.37
C TRP A 69 -22.32 22.78 9.21
N PRO A 70 -22.24 24.11 9.02
CA PRO A 70 -22.87 24.77 7.87
C PRO A 70 -22.31 24.25 6.53
N MET A 71 -20.99 24.05 6.42
CA MET A 71 -20.33 23.55 5.22
C MET A 71 -20.73 22.10 4.91
N VAL A 72 -20.74 21.23 5.93
CA VAL A 72 -21.19 19.85 5.79
C VAL A 72 -22.64 19.77 5.36
N ARG A 73 -23.52 20.60 5.94
CA ARG A 73 -24.94 20.67 5.53
C ARG A 73 -25.10 21.12 4.09
N ALA A 74 -24.41 22.18 3.66
CA ALA A 74 -24.46 22.66 2.28
C ALA A 74 -23.97 21.58 1.30
N PHE A 75 -22.88 20.92 1.62
CA PHE A 75 -22.35 19.80 0.84
C PHE A 75 -23.35 18.64 0.75
N LEU A 76 -23.93 18.21 1.88
CA LEU A 76 -24.91 17.11 1.88
C LEU A 76 -26.16 17.46 1.04
N VAL A 77 -26.64 18.69 1.09
CA VAL A 77 -27.76 19.13 0.25
C VAL A 77 -27.36 19.07 -1.23
N ALA A 78 -26.19 19.61 -1.59
CA ALA A 78 -25.69 19.56 -2.97
C ALA A 78 -25.52 18.12 -3.47
N LEU A 79 -25.02 17.23 -2.62
CA LEU A 79 -24.82 15.81 -2.92
C LEU A 79 -26.17 15.10 -3.13
N LEU A 80 -27.14 15.30 -2.23
CA LEU A 80 -28.44 14.63 -2.27
C LEU A 80 -29.28 14.98 -3.50
N VAL A 81 -29.08 16.18 -4.05
CA VAL A 81 -29.79 16.61 -5.27
C VAL A 81 -29.00 16.35 -6.55
N HIS A 82 -27.75 15.88 -6.44
CA HIS A 82 -26.88 15.63 -7.59
C HIS A 82 -27.42 14.48 -8.45
N PRO A 83 -27.56 14.63 -9.79
CA PRO A 83 -28.18 13.61 -10.66
C PRO A 83 -27.50 12.24 -10.57
N LEU A 84 -26.17 12.20 -10.42
CA LEU A 84 -25.44 10.96 -10.24
C LEU A 84 -25.85 10.26 -8.94
N ILE A 85 -25.92 10.98 -7.83
CA ILE A 85 -26.28 10.42 -6.52
C ILE A 85 -27.73 9.93 -6.51
N VAL A 86 -28.65 10.71 -7.06
CA VAL A 86 -30.06 10.32 -7.16
C VAL A 86 -30.21 9.08 -8.06
N GLY A 87 -29.52 9.06 -9.20
CA GLY A 87 -29.52 7.90 -10.10
C GLY A 87 -28.92 6.65 -9.47
N THR A 88 -27.74 6.76 -8.85
CA THR A 88 -27.10 5.67 -8.10
C THR A 88 -28.00 5.15 -6.97
N ALA A 89 -28.64 6.05 -6.21
CA ALA A 89 -29.62 5.66 -5.18
C ALA A 89 -30.80 4.89 -5.78
N GLY A 90 -31.28 5.29 -6.96
CA GLY A 90 -32.32 4.58 -7.71
C GLY A 90 -31.86 3.17 -8.13
N VAL A 91 -30.67 3.04 -8.70
CA VAL A 91 -30.08 1.73 -9.07
C VAL A 91 -29.91 0.84 -7.83
N LEU A 92 -29.37 1.39 -6.75
CA LEU A 92 -29.21 0.67 -5.48
C LEU A 92 -30.57 0.22 -4.90
N LEU A 93 -31.58 1.06 -4.92
CA LEU A 93 -32.92 0.70 -4.47
C LEU A 93 -33.49 -0.47 -5.28
N LEU A 94 -33.37 -0.43 -6.60
CA LEU A 94 -33.80 -1.52 -7.48
C LEU A 94 -33.02 -2.81 -7.19
N CYS A 95 -31.71 -2.72 -6.99
CA CYS A 95 -30.88 -3.86 -6.61
C CYS A 95 -31.29 -4.43 -5.23
N ILE A 96 -31.58 -3.57 -4.25
CA ILE A 96 -32.05 -3.98 -2.93
C ILE A 96 -33.40 -4.70 -3.05
N LEU A 97 -34.35 -4.15 -3.77
CA LEU A 97 -35.67 -4.78 -3.97
C LEU A 97 -35.55 -6.13 -4.68
N ALA A 98 -34.72 -6.20 -5.73
CA ALA A 98 -34.44 -7.45 -6.43
C ALA A 98 -33.75 -8.47 -5.52
N ALA A 99 -32.77 -8.04 -4.73
CA ALA A 99 -32.09 -8.90 -3.76
C ALA A 99 -33.04 -9.41 -2.68
N LEU A 100 -33.90 -8.55 -2.13
CA LEU A 100 -34.92 -8.94 -1.17
C LEU A 100 -35.90 -9.95 -1.75
N TRP A 101 -36.31 -9.76 -3.01
CA TRP A 101 -37.16 -10.73 -3.71
C TRP A 101 -36.47 -12.09 -3.91
N VAL A 102 -35.20 -12.10 -4.33
CA VAL A 102 -34.40 -13.33 -4.44
C VAL A 102 -34.24 -14.01 -3.10
N LEU A 103 -33.90 -13.26 -2.03
CA LEU A 103 -33.74 -13.78 -0.68
C LEU A 103 -35.06 -14.31 -0.10
N ASN A 104 -36.18 -13.63 -0.37
CA ASN A 104 -37.50 -14.11 0.08
C ASN A 104 -37.89 -15.44 -0.58
N ARG A 105 -37.47 -15.65 -1.84
CA ARG A 105 -37.64 -16.93 -2.52
C ARG A 105 -36.73 -18.05 -1.98
N ALA A 106 -35.52 -17.66 -1.55
CA ALA A 106 -34.56 -18.61 -0.97
C ALA A 106 -34.84 -18.93 0.50
N ARG A 107 -35.69 -18.12 1.18
CA ARG A 107 -36.05 -18.28 2.59
C ARG A 107 -37.03 -19.43 2.77
N GLN A 108 -36.90 -20.16 3.88
CA GLN A 108 -37.88 -21.16 4.29
C GLN A 108 -39.20 -20.49 4.72
N PRO A 109 -40.34 -20.95 4.19
CA PRO A 109 -41.64 -20.42 4.57
C PRO A 109 -41.93 -20.67 6.06
N GLY A 110 -42.48 -19.66 6.74
CA GLY A 110 -42.86 -19.76 8.14
C GLY A 110 -41.78 -19.42 9.17
N GLU A 111 -40.52 -19.28 8.74
CA GLU A 111 -39.41 -18.87 9.61
C GLU A 111 -39.08 -17.37 9.49
N GLY A 112 -38.42 -16.80 10.51
CA GLY A 112 -37.87 -15.45 10.44
C GLY A 112 -36.81 -15.33 9.38
N TRP A 113 -36.43 -14.10 8.99
CA TRP A 113 -35.46 -13.86 7.92
C TRP A 113 -34.08 -14.48 8.20
N ILE A 114 -33.60 -14.38 9.44
CA ILE A 114 -32.28 -14.89 9.83
C ILE A 114 -32.29 -16.43 9.82
N ASP A 115 -33.29 -17.02 10.45
CA ASP A 115 -33.38 -18.48 10.56
C ASP A 115 -33.74 -19.13 9.24
N GLY A 116 -34.67 -18.55 8.51
CA GLY A 116 -35.10 -19.08 7.22
C GLY A 116 -34.04 -19.06 6.14
N LEU A 117 -33.04 -18.16 6.23
CA LEU A 117 -31.91 -18.07 5.30
C LEU A 117 -30.66 -18.81 5.82
N LEU A 118 -30.39 -18.76 7.10
CA LEU A 118 -29.12 -19.16 7.69
C LEU A 118 -29.23 -20.34 8.66
N GLY A 119 -30.42 -20.67 9.16
CA GLY A 119 -30.63 -21.67 10.24
C GLY A 119 -30.16 -23.07 9.90
N GLN A 120 -30.17 -23.43 8.60
CA GLN A 120 -29.66 -24.74 8.12
C GLN A 120 -28.21 -24.73 7.68
N ALA A 121 -27.47 -23.64 7.93
CA ALA A 121 -26.06 -23.56 7.56
C ALA A 121 -25.24 -24.58 8.37
N PRO A 122 -24.38 -25.39 7.73
CA PRO A 122 -23.57 -26.37 8.42
C PRO A 122 -22.59 -25.71 9.39
N PRO A 123 -22.33 -26.34 10.55
CA PRO A 123 -21.35 -25.86 11.51
C PRO A 123 -20.00 -25.58 10.86
N GLY A 124 -19.39 -24.46 11.22
CA GLY A 124 -18.11 -24.03 10.68
C GLY A 124 -18.17 -23.34 9.30
N SER A 125 -19.33 -23.11 8.69
CA SER A 125 -19.50 -22.27 7.52
C SER A 125 -19.55 -20.78 7.88
N VAL A 126 -19.31 -19.89 6.89
CA VAL A 126 -19.47 -18.42 7.06
C VAL A 126 -20.91 -18.09 7.43
N ALA A 127 -21.88 -18.77 6.78
CA ALA A 127 -23.29 -18.59 7.05
C ALA A 127 -23.65 -18.96 8.49
N TYR A 128 -23.11 -20.08 9.00
CA TYR A 128 -23.29 -20.48 10.39
C TYR A 128 -22.69 -19.48 11.38
N ALA A 129 -21.48 -19.01 11.11
CA ALA A 129 -20.83 -18.01 11.96
C ALA A 129 -21.63 -16.69 11.99
N LEU A 130 -22.16 -16.26 10.82
CA LEU A 130 -23.00 -15.08 10.75
C LEU A 130 -24.34 -15.28 11.45
N HIS A 131 -24.97 -16.45 11.27
CA HIS A 131 -26.19 -16.80 11.99
C HIS A 131 -26.01 -16.73 13.51
N THR A 132 -24.93 -17.34 14.02
CA THR A 132 -24.61 -17.34 15.45
C THR A 132 -24.34 -15.91 15.96
N ALA A 133 -23.57 -15.11 15.20
CA ALA A 133 -23.29 -13.73 15.57
C ALA A 133 -24.54 -12.83 15.59
N LEU A 134 -25.44 -12.99 14.61
CA LEU A 134 -26.70 -12.22 14.56
C LEU A 134 -27.71 -12.67 15.64
N ARG A 135 -27.62 -13.92 16.11
CA ARG A 135 -28.43 -14.44 17.21
C ARG A 135 -27.91 -13.98 18.57
N ASP A 136 -26.62 -13.77 18.72
CA ASP A 136 -26.04 -13.21 19.95
C ASP A 136 -26.20 -11.67 19.95
N GLN A 137 -27.43 -11.21 20.15
CA GLN A 137 -27.75 -9.79 20.21
C GLN A 137 -26.97 -9.06 21.29
N THR A 138 -26.76 -9.70 22.44
CA THR A 138 -26.00 -9.10 23.57
C THR A 138 -24.54 -8.89 23.18
N GLY A 139 -23.87 -9.87 22.63
CA GLY A 139 -22.50 -9.77 22.15
C GLY A 139 -22.36 -8.76 21.01
N LEU A 140 -23.32 -8.73 20.07
CA LEU A 140 -23.33 -7.78 18.95
C LEU A 140 -23.48 -6.33 19.44
N ILE A 141 -24.47 -6.06 20.32
CA ILE A 141 -24.69 -4.72 20.89
C ILE A 141 -23.46 -4.29 21.71
N ALA A 142 -22.95 -5.16 22.58
CA ALA A 142 -21.74 -4.86 23.36
C ALA A 142 -20.54 -4.55 22.45
N GLY A 143 -20.31 -5.34 21.40
CA GLY A 143 -19.23 -5.11 20.45
C GLY A 143 -19.36 -3.79 19.71
N ILE A 144 -20.55 -3.45 19.22
CA ILE A 144 -20.82 -2.16 18.56
C ILE A 144 -20.64 -1.00 19.54
N THR A 145 -21.17 -1.12 20.75
CA THR A 145 -21.07 -0.08 21.78
C THR A 145 -19.62 0.20 22.14
N ILE A 146 -18.81 -0.84 22.38
CA ILE A 146 -17.38 -0.70 22.65
C ILE A 146 -16.65 -0.05 21.48
N ALA A 147 -16.94 -0.48 20.25
CA ALA A 147 -16.31 0.08 19.05
C ALA A 147 -16.65 1.57 18.89
N LEU A 148 -17.91 1.95 19.10
CA LEU A 148 -18.35 3.34 19.07
C LEU A 148 -17.75 4.16 20.21
N ALA A 149 -17.70 3.62 21.43
CA ALA A 149 -17.10 4.29 22.57
C ALA A 149 -15.62 4.64 22.30
N ILE A 150 -14.84 3.67 21.80
CA ILE A 150 -13.43 3.89 21.41
C ILE A 150 -13.34 4.97 20.32
N PHE A 151 -14.16 4.87 19.28
CA PHE A 151 -14.18 5.81 18.16
C PHE A 151 -14.47 7.23 18.62
N VAL A 152 -15.56 7.41 19.37
CA VAL A 152 -15.99 8.72 19.89
C VAL A 152 -14.94 9.30 20.83
N THR A 153 -14.45 8.52 21.79
CA THR A 153 -13.46 8.99 22.77
C THR A 153 -12.18 9.50 22.10
N LEU A 154 -11.65 8.75 21.13
CA LEU A 154 -10.38 9.10 20.49
C LEU A 154 -10.54 10.26 19.50
N TYR A 155 -11.57 10.25 18.65
CA TYR A 155 -11.78 11.37 17.70
C TYR A 155 -12.21 12.66 18.37
N THR A 156 -12.85 12.60 19.51
CA THR A 156 -13.17 13.83 20.28
C THR A 156 -12.05 14.28 21.23
N SER A 157 -10.87 13.65 21.18
CA SER A 157 -9.78 13.92 22.12
C SER A 157 -10.27 13.89 23.57
N ILE A 158 -10.95 12.79 23.96
CA ILE A 158 -11.58 12.60 25.27
C ILE A 158 -12.62 13.71 25.55
N PHE A 159 -13.52 13.90 24.58
CA PHE A 159 -14.66 14.85 24.63
C PHE A 159 -14.30 16.35 24.66
N THR A 160 -13.03 16.71 24.48
CA THR A 160 -12.58 18.11 24.42
C THR A 160 -12.82 18.76 23.08
N ASN A 161 -12.92 17.96 21.98
CA ASN A 161 -13.17 18.43 20.62
C ASN A 161 -14.28 17.62 19.94
N LEU A 162 -15.51 18.02 20.06
CA LEU A 162 -16.65 17.35 19.41
C LEU A 162 -16.62 17.42 17.87
N GLY A 163 -15.93 18.44 17.30
CA GLY A 163 -15.71 18.54 15.85
C GLY A 163 -14.89 17.39 15.26
N GLY A 164 -14.10 16.70 16.11
CA GLY A 164 -13.35 15.51 15.71
C GLY A 164 -14.19 14.39 15.13
N LEU A 165 -15.47 14.27 15.51
CA LEU A 165 -16.39 13.28 14.91
C LEU A 165 -16.63 13.55 13.43
N LEU A 166 -16.73 14.81 13.03
CA LEU A 166 -16.87 15.20 11.63
C LEU A 166 -15.59 14.92 10.84
N SER A 167 -14.44 15.24 11.43
CA SER A 167 -13.13 14.97 10.82
C SER A 167 -12.91 13.47 10.64
N GLY A 168 -13.24 12.66 11.66
CA GLY A 168 -13.08 11.20 11.64
C GLY A 168 -14.04 10.46 10.72
N THR A 169 -15.14 11.09 10.30
CA THR A 169 -16.12 10.49 9.38
C THR A 169 -16.07 11.15 8.01
N PHE A 170 -16.72 12.31 7.88
CA PHE A 170 -16.80 13.04 6.61
C PHE A 170 -15.45 13.57 6.14
N GLY A 171 -14.61 14.06 7.07
CA GLY A 171 -13.28 14.56 6.74
C GLY A 171 -12.38 13.48 6.16
N ALA A 172 -12.35 12.29 6.78
CA ALA A 172 -11.54 11.17 6.30
C ALA A 172 -11.97 10.67 4.90
N ILE A 173 -13.29 10.52 4.69
CA ILE A 173 -13.83 10.11 3.38
C ILE A 173 -13.60 11.20 2.34
N GLY A 174 -13.86 12.46 2.70
CA GLY A 174 -13.68 13.62 1.82
C GLY A 174 -12.23 13.82 1.41
N TYR A 175 -11.29 13.64 2.34
CA TYR A 175 -9.86 13.65 2.05
C TYR A 175 -9.50 12.65 0.94
N TRP A 176 -9.92 11.39 1.08
CA TRP A 176 -9.62 10.35 0.09
C TRP A 176 -10.24 10.63 -1.28
N LEU A 177 -11.46 11.12 -1.32
CA LEU A 177 -12.12 11.51 -2.57
C LEU A 177 -11.40 12.70 -3.22
N GLY A 178 -11.06 13.74 -2.44
CA GLY A 178 -10.33 14.91 -2.92
C GLY A 178 -8.91 14.58 -3.41
N GLN A 179 -8.20 13.66 -2.76
CA GLN A 179 -6.86 13.24 -3.18
C GLN A 179 -6.86 12.48 -4.52
N HIS A 180 -8.00 11.96 -4.97
CA HIS A 180 -8.09 11.31 -6.28
C HIS A 180 -7.81 12.31 -7.42
N ASP A 181 -8.34 13.52 -7.32
CA ASP A 181 -8.14 14.58 -8.32
C ASP A 181 -6.77 15.26 -8.17
N VAL A 182 -6.28 15.42 -6.95
CA VAL A 182 -4.99 16.05 -6.64
C VAL A 182 -3.82 15.16 -7.06
N GLN A 183 -4.00 13.84 -7.11
CA GLN A 183 -2.98 12.84 -7.46
C GLN A 183 -1.67 13.00 -6.69
N ARG A 184 -1.77 13.21 -5.38
CA ARG A 184 -0.61 13.43 -4.53
C ARG A 184 0.43 12.32 -4.69
N GLY A 185 1.68 12.73 -4.97
CA GLY A 185 2.77 11.82 -5.30
C GLY A 185 2.87 11.49 -6.79
N GLU A 186 1.83 11.77 -7.61
CA GLU A 186 1.79 11.60 -9.08
C GLU A 186 2.29 10.22 -9.56
N GLN A 187 2.05 9.17 -8.77
CA GLN A 187 2.53 7.83 -9.08
C GLN A 187 1.62 7.13 -10.11
N PRO A 188 2.20 6.37 -11.07
CA PRO A 188 1.43 5.63 -12.05
C PRO A 188 0.57 4.54 -11.38
N TRP A 189 -0.51 4.09 -12.04
CA TRP A 189 -1.41 3.06 -11.52
C TRP A 189 -0.68 1.76 -11.17
N PHE A 190 0.40 1.43 -11.87
CA PHE A 190 1.20 0.22 -11.66
C PHE A 190 2.29 0.36 -10.58
N TYR A 191 2.35 1.48 -9.86
CA TYR A 191 3.39 1.76 -8.87
C TYR A 191 3.61 0.63 -7.87
N TYR A 192 2.53 0.13 -7.27
CA TYR A 192 2.62 -0.96 -6.30
C TYR A 192 2.97 -2.32 -6.91
N LEU A 193 2.70 -2.52 -8.21
CA LEU A 193 3.15 -3.72 -8.92
C LEU A 193 4.67 -3.76 -9.09
N LEU A 194 5.33 -2.61 -9.05
CA LEU A 194 6.80 -2.51 -9.06
C LEU A 194 7.37 -2.51 -7.65
N LEU A 195 6.75 -1.77 -6.74
CA LEU A 195 7.24 -1.59 -5.38
C LEU A 195 7.16 -2.89 -4.57
N THR A 196 6.00 -3.56 -4.56
CA THR A 196 5.79 -4.74 -3.72
C THR A 196 6.76 -5.88 -4.02
N PRO A 197 7.07 -6.26 -5.28
CA PRO A 197 8.00 -7.34 -5.58
C PRO A 197 9.43 -7.09 -5.13
N GLN A 198 9.85 -5.85 -4.96
CA GLN A 198 11.23 -5.52 -4.55
C GLN A 198 11.49 -5.82 -3.07
N TYR A 199 10.45 -5.76 -2.24
CA TYR A 199 10.57 -5.90 -0.80
C TYR A 199 9.86 -7.14 -0.26
N GLU A 200 8.76 -7.57 -0.90
CA GLU A 200 7.91 -8.69 -0.49
C GLU A 200 7.94 -9.84 -1.49
N PHE A 201 9.13 -10.15 -2.06
CA PHE A 201 9.24 -11.09 -3.17
C PHE A 201 8.79 -12.52 -2.86
N ILE A 202 8.95 -13.02 -1.62
CA ILE A 202 8.41 -14.34 -1.24
C ILE A 202 6.88 -14.34 -1.33
N ALA A 203 6.24 -13.32 -0.76
CA ALA A 203 4.79 -13.19 -0.75
C ALA A 203 4.24 -13.05 -2.16
N VAL A 204 4.89 -12.22 -2.99
CA VAL A 204 4.52 -12.00 -4.39
C VAL A 204 4.70 -13.27 -5.24
N LEU A 205 5.79 -14.03 -5.05
CA LEU A 205 6.03 -15.29 -5.76
C LEU A 205 4.99 -16.36 -5.39
N LEU A 206 4.60 -16.44 -4.13
CA LEU A 206 3.63 -17.41 -3.64
C LEU A 206 2.18 -17.02 -3.93
N PHE A 207 1.92 -15.76 -4.20
CA PHE A 207 0.57 -15.24 -4.41
C PHE A 207 -0.17 -15.89 -5.58
N PRO A 208 0.36 -15.95 -6.82
CA PRO A 208 -0.31 -16.62 -7.92
C PRO A 208 -0.52 -18.12 -7.66
N ILE A 209 0.42 -18.78 -6.99
CA ILE A 209 0.30 -20.17 -6.56
C ILE A 209 -0.87 -20.29 -5.58
N GLY A 210 -0.96 -19.38 -4.62
CA GLY A 210 -2.05 -19.33 -3.65
C GLY A 210 -3.42 -19.16 -4.30
N ILE A 211 -3.54 -18.24 -5.27
CA ILE A 211 -4.79 -18.05 -6.03
C ILE A 211 -5.16 -19.33 -6.77
N LEU A 212 -4.23 -19.92 -7.54
CA LEU A 212 -4.49 -21.15 -8.29
C LEU A 212 -4.95 -22.30 -7.39
N LEU A 213 -4.32 -22.45 -6.22
CA LEU A 213 -4.69 -23.48 -5.26
C LEU A 213 -6.06 -23.19 -4.64
N VAL A 214 -6.38 -21.95 -4.29
CA VAL A 214 -7.71 -21.55 -3.78
C VAL A 214 -8.79 -21.83 -4.82
N VAL A 215 -8.58 -21.40 -6.08
CA VAL A 215 -9.52 -21.64 -7.17
C VAL A 215 -9.71 -23.14 -7.40
N ALA A 216 -8.63 -23.91 -7.47
CA ALA A 216 -8.71 -25.37 -7.64
C ALA A 216 -9.48 -26.04 -6.50
N GLN A 217 -9.30 -25.61 -5.26
CA GLN A 217 -10.05 -26.14 -4.11
C GLN A 217 -11.52 -25.68 -4.11
N ALA A 218 -11.79 -24.45 -4.53
CA ALA A 218 -13.17 -23.97 -4.67
C ALA A 218 -13.94 -24.76 -5.74
N ILE A 219 -13.33 -25.00 -6.90
CA ILE A 219 -13.91 -25.82 -7.97
C ILE A 219 -14.15 -27.27 -7.49
N ARG A 220 -13.16 -27.87 -6.80
CA ARG A 220 -13.32 -29.22 -6.26
C ARG A 220 -14.44 -29.30 -5.22
N ALA A 221 -14.55 -28.31 -4.34
CA ALA A 221 -15.61 -28.23 -3.36
C ALA A 221 -16.98 -28.10 -4.03
N LEU A 222 -17.09 -27.26 -5.05
CA LEU A 222 -18.30 -27.07 -5.85
C LEU A 222 -18.74 -28.37 -6.53
N ILE A 223 -17.82 -29.05 -7.24
CA ILE A 223 -18.12 -30.33 -7.94
C ILE A 223 -18.55 -31.43 -6.97
N ARG A 224 -17.98 -31.45 -5.77
CA ARG A 224 -18.29 -32.48 -4.75
C ARG A 224 -19.48 -32.11 -3.86
N GLY A 225 -20.05 -30.93 -4.01
CA GLY A 225 -21.12 -30.44 -3.13
C GLY A 225 -20.68 -30.19 -1.69
N HIS A 226 -19.37 -29.98 -1.45
CA HIS A 226 -18.81 -29.75 -0.12
C HIS A 226 -18.40 -28.29 0.06
N GLU A 227 -18.33 -27.85 1.31
CA GLU A 227 -17.78 -26.54 1.62
C GLU A 227 -16.25 -26.56 1.68
N LEU A 228 -15.66 -25.38 1.43
CA LEU A 228 -14.25 -25.16 1.69
C LEU A 228 -13.96 -25.34 3.18
N SER A 229 -12.90 -26.05 3.52
CA SER A 229 -12.43 -26.13 4.90
C SER A 229 -12.03 -24.74 5.42
N SER A 230 -12.01 -24.55 6.74
CA SER A 230 -11.67 -23.25 7.38
C SER A 230 -10.35 -22.68 6.91
N ARG A 231 -9.33 -23.55 6.72
CA ARG A 231 -8.02 -23.15 6.18
C ARG A 231 -8.13 -22.60 4.75
N TRP A 232 -8.92 -23.23 3.88
CA TRP A 232 -9.09 -22.77 2.50
C TRP A 232 -9.98 -21.53 2.40
N ARG A 233 -10.94 -21.35 3.30
CA ARG A 233 -11.73 -20.11 3.42
C ARG A 233 -10.84 -18.94 3.82
N LEU A 234 -9.97 -19.13 4.82
CA LEU A 234 -9.00 -18.11 5.21
C LEU A 234 -8.07 -17.72 4.02
N ARG A 235 -7.53 -18.71 3.30
CA ARG A 235 -6.71 -18.45 2.10
C ARG A 235 -7.48 -17.72 1.01
N ALA A 236 -8.73 -18.07 0.79
CA ALA A 236 -9.60 -17.37 -0.16
C ALA A 236 -9.85 -15.93 0.26
N PHE A 237 -10.08 -15.67 1.54
CA PHE A 237 -10.21 -14.33 2.08
C PHE A 237 -8.90 -13.52 1.91
N LEU A 238 -7.76 -14.11 2.26
CA LEU A 238 -6.46 -13.44 2.12
C LEU A 238 -6.13 -13.13 0.65
N ALA A 239 -6.43 -14.04 -0.28
CA ALA A 239 -6.27 -13.80 -1.70
C ALA A 239 -7.20 -12.67 -2.20
N PHE A 240 -8.46 -12.67 -1.79
CA PHE A 240 -9.43 -11.63 -2.10
C PHE A 240 -9.00 -10.26 -1.53
N TRP A 241 -8.59 -10.24 -0.26
CA TRP A 241 -8.10 -9.03 0.38
C TRP A 241 -6.86 -8.48 -0.32
N SER A 242 -5.88 -9.34 -0.67
CA SER A 242 -4.67 -8.92 -1.39
C SER A 242 -5.00 -8.27 -2.75
N LEU A 243 -5.89 -8.89 -3.53
CA LEU A 243 -6.33 -8.32 -4.81
C LEU A 243 -7.12 -7.02 -4.63
N GLY A 244 -8.05 -7.01 -3.67
CA GLY A 244 -8.90 -5.87 -3.43
C GLY A 244 -8.14 -4.64 -2.95
N ILE A 245 -7.22 -4.81 -2.00
CA ILE A 245 -6.41 -3.69 -1.50
C ILE A 245 -5.40 -3.20 -2.55
N LEU A 246 -4.79 -4.11 -3.32
CA LEU A 246 -3.91 -3.75 -4.43
C LEU A 246 -4.67 -2.95 -5.48
N ALA A 247 -5.86 -3.39 -5.87
CA ALA A 247 -6.70 -2.68 -6.83
C ALA A 247 -7.13 -1.31 -6.31
N ALA A 248 -7.60 -1.23 -5.05
CA ALA A 248 -8.03 0.01 -4.43
C ALA A 248 -6.91 1.05 -4.34
N LEU A 249 -5.72 0.66 -3.87
CA LEU A 249 -4.58 1.57 -3.76
C LEU A 249 -3.96 1.91 -5.12
N SER A 250 -4.01 1.01 -6.11
CA SER A 250 -3.58 1.31 -7.47
C SER A 250 -4.51 2.29 -8.18
N TRP A 251 -5.81 2.25 -7.86
CA TRP A 251 -6.82 3.19 -8.37
C TRP A 251 -6.81 4.53 -7.62
N ALA A 252 -6.47 4.55 -6.33
CA ALA A 252 -6.41 5.76 -5.51
C ALA A 252 -5.51 6.84 -6.14
N GLY A 253 -5.88 8.10 -6.01
CA GLY A 253 -5.07 9.23 -6.48
C GLY A 253 -3.76 9.36 -5.70
N GLU A 254 -3.83 9.23 -4.38
CA GLU A 254 -2.64 9.24 -3.52
C GLU A 254 -1.96 7.86 -3.50
N LYS A 255 -0.71 7.80 -3.97
CA LYS A 255 0.10 6.57 -3.99
C LYS A 255 1.43 6.81 -3.30
N MET A 256 1.48 6.54 -2.00
CA MET A 256 2.67 6.74 -1.19
C MET A 256 3.39 5.42 -0.88
N PRO A 257 4.73 5.40 -0.75
CA PRO A 257 5.48 4.17 -0.54
C PRO A 257 5.04 3.39 0.71
N TRP A 258 4.72 4.09 1.79
CA TRP A 258 4.31 3.46 3.06
C TRP A 258 2.97 2.73 2.99
N LEU A 259 2.10 3.05 2.03
CA LEU A 259 0.83 2.33 1.85
C LEU A 259 1.05 0.88 1.39
N VAL A 260 2.24 0.52 0.92
CA VAL A 260 2.58 -0.86 0.56
C VAL A 260 2.38 -1.84 1.73
N VAL A 261 2.47 -1.39 2.99
CA VAL A 261 2.24 -2.23 4.17
C VAL A 261 0.85 -2.87 4.17
N HIS A 262 -0.16 -2.17 3.65
CA HIS A 262 -1.52 -2.68 3.54
C HIS A 262 -1.67 -3.77 2.48
N ILE A 263 -0.83 -3.76 1.46
CA ILE A 263 -0.75 -4.80 0.41
C ILE A 263 0.10 -5.97 0.93
N ALA A 264 1.23 -5.68 1.56
CA ALA A 264 2.17 -6.67 2.07
C ALA A 264 1.54 -7.57 3.13
N LEU A 265 0.73 -7.02 4.04
CA LEU A 265 0.14 -7.77 5.14
C LEU A 265 -0.67 -9.00 4.68
N PRO A 266 -1.73 -8.89 3.86
CA PRO A 266 -2.50 -10.05 3.44
C PRO A 266 -1.70 -10.99 2.53
N LEU A 267 -0.77 -10.47 1.70
CA LEU A 267 0.13 -11.27 0.88
C LEU A 267 1.03 -12.17 1.74
N THR A 268 1.65 -11.59 2.76
CA THR A 268 2.54 -12.31 3.68
C THR A 268 1.78 -13.34 4.51
N LEU A 269 0.57 -13.03 4.97
CA LEU A 269 -0.28 -13.99 5.68
C LEU A 269 -0.69 -15.17 4.78
N LEU A 270 -1.01 -14.91 3.50
CA LEU A 270 -1.30 -15.97 2.53
C LEU A 270 -0.06 -16.84 2.31
N ALA A 271 1.09 -16.24 2.05
CA ALA A 271 2.36 -16.94 1.87
C ALA A 271 2.71 -17.79 3.10
N ALA A 272 2.62 -17.23 4.30
CA ALA A 272 2.85 -17.93 5.55
C ALA A 272 1.90 -19.14 5.73
N SER A 273 0.61 -18.98 5.37
CA SER A 273 -0.35 -20.08 5.42
C SER A 273 -0.03 -21.20 4.41
N LEU A 274 0.53 -20.86 3.24
CA LEU A 274 0.97 -21.84 2.25
C LEU A 274 2.23 -22.57 2.72
N LEU A 275 3.24 -21.84 3.18
CA LEU A 275 4.48 -22.39 3.70
C LEU A 275 4.26 -23.24 4.95
N GLY A 276 3.37 -22.79 5.85
CA GLY A 276 2.95 -23.59 7.01
C GLY A 276 2.31 -24.92 6.61
N GLY A 277 1.46 -24.92 5.57
CA GLY A 277 0.89 -26.15 5.02
C GLY A 277 1.95 -27.07 4.40
N LEU A 278 2.95 -26.50 3.75
CA LEU A 278 4.11 -27.23 3.21
C LEU A 278 4.93 -27.85 4.34
N ALA A 279 5.23 -27.07 5.39
CA ALA A 279 5.97 -27.54 6.56
C ALA A 279 5.24 -28.67 7.29
N GLU A 280 3.93 -28.54 7.51
CA GLU A 280 3.12 -29.62 8.10
C GLU A 280 3.18 -30.91 7.26
N TYR A 281 3.06 -30.77 5.94
CA TYR A 281 3.16 -31.93 5.05
C TYR A 281 4.53 -32.59 5.20
N LEU A 282 5.59 -31.82 5.23
CA LEU A 282 6.96 -32.30 5.36
C LEU A 282 7.17 -33.02 6.68
N VAL A 283 6.76 -32.41 7.80
CA VAL A 283 6.89 -33.03 9.13
C VAL A 283 6.17 -34.37 9.20
N ARG A 284 4.95 -34.47 8.66
CA ARG A 284 4.18 -35.72 8.64
C ARG A 284 4.84 -36.81 7.80
N HIS A 285 5.43 -36.49 6.66
CA HIS A 285 6.04 -37.47 5.76
C HIS A 285 7.49 -37.78 6.15
N TRP A 286 8.19 -36.84 6.79
CA TRP A 286 9.58 -37.01 7.19
C TRP A 286 9.81 -38.24 8.08
N ALA A 287 8.89 -38.52 9.00
CA ALA A 287 8.96 -39.67 9.88
C ALA A 287 8.90 -41.02 9.12
N HIS A 288 8.18 -41.02 7.99
CA HIS A 288 7.97 -42.22 7.15
C HIS A 288 9.03 -42.40 6.05
N TRP A 289 9.91 -41.42 5.86
CA TRP A 289 10.96 -41.51 4.86
C TRP A 289 12.14 -42.32 5.35
N GLU A 290 12.66 -43.18 4.46
CA GLU A 290 13.91 -43.89 4.67
C GLU A 290 15.10 -42.91 4.75
N THR A 291 16.20 -43.34 5.38
CA THR A 291 17.42 -42.53 5.51
C THR A 291 17.94 -42.01 4.16
N ARG A 292 17.84 -42.84 3.11
CA ARG A 292 18.25 -42.47 1.74
C ARG A 292 17.39 -41.36 1.20
N GLN A 293 16.06 -41.42 1.38
CA GLN A 293 15.13 -40.39 0.94
C GLN A 293 15.33 -39.05 1.66
N ARG A 294 15.58 -39.09 2.98
CA ARG A 294 15.90 -37.90 3.77
C ARG A 294 17.17 -37.22 3.27
N ARG A 295 18.26 -38.01 3.05
CA ARG A 295 19.53 -37.51 2.52
C ARG A 295 19.36 -36.88 1.13
N LEU A 296 18.56 -37.50 0.25
CA LEU A 296 18.27 -36.97 -1.07
C LEU A 296 17.48 -35.65 -0.97
N ALA A 297 16.45 -35.57 -0.13
CA ALA A 297 15.70 -34.35 0.08
C ALA A 297 16.54 -33.18 0.63
N VAL A 298 17.43 -33.46 1.60
CA VAL A 298 18.40 -32.50 2.13
C VAL A 298 19.40 -32.07 1.06
N GLY A 299 19.92 -33.03 0.28
CA GLY A 299 20.85 -32.73 -0.83
C GLY A 299 20.19 -31.84 -1.89
N LEU A 300 18.96 -32.13 -2.25
CA LEU A 300 18.17 -31.30 -3.20
C LEU A 300 17.84 -29.92 -2.63
N ALA A 301 17.56 -29.81 -1.34
CA ALA A 301 17.38 -28.53 -0.68
C ALA A 301 18.68 -27.71 -0.71
N GLY A 302 19.81 -28.33 -0.40
CA GLY A 302 21.13 -27.70 -0.50
C GLY A 302 21.45 -27.25 -1.92
N LEU A 303 21.29 -28.14 -2.91
CA LEU A 303 21.55 -27.83 -4.32
C LEU A 303 20.68 -26.67 -4.83
N SER A 304 19.38 -26.73 -4.59
CA SER A 304 18.46 -25.69 -5.03
C SER A 304 18.73 -24.35 -4.33
N GLY A 305 19.05 -24.39 -3.04
CA GLY A 305 19.48 -23.22 -2.30
C GLY A 305 20.76 -22.60 -2.87
N LEU A 306 21.78 -23.43 -3.16
CA LEU A 306 23.04 -22.98 -3.77
C LEU A 306 22.82 -22.37 -5.16
N LEU A 307 21.97 -22.98 -6.01
CA LEU A 307 21.66 -22.44 -7.33
C LEU A 307 21.00 -21.07 -7.21
N LEU A 308 20.03 -20.92 -6.31
CA LEU A 308 19.35 -19.64 -6.11
C LEU A 308 20.30 -18.60 -5.49
N ALA A 309 21.11 -18.97 -4.52
CA ALA A 309 22.13 -18.09 -3.93
C ALA A 309 23.16 -17.63 -4.98
N ALA A 310 23.62 -18.56 -5.85
CA ALA A 310 24.53 -18.24 -6.94
C ALA A 310 23.90 -17.22 -7.91
N TRP A 311 22.60 -17.35 -8.20
CA TRP A 311 21.89 -16.37 -9.00
C TRP A 311 21.84 -15.00 -8.34
N PHE A 312 21.48 -14.91 -7.06
CA PHE A 312 21.48 -13.64 -6.33
C PHE A 312 22.87 -12.99 -6.32
N PHE A 313 23.91 -13.80 -6.10
CA PHE A 313 25.28 -13.30 -6.08
C PHE A 313 25.72 -12.79 -7.46
N ALA A 314 25.44 -13.54 -8.52
CA ALA A 314 25.73 -13.14 -9.89
C ALA A 314 24.97 -11.86 -10.29
N PHE A 315 23.69 -11.75 -9.93
CA PHE A 315 22.88 -10.57 -10.19
C PHE A 315 23.36 -9.35 -9.39
N ALA A 316 23.69 -9.52 -8.10
CA ALA A 316 24.25 -8.47 -7.27
C ALA A 316 25.62 -7.98 -7.82
N TRP A 317 26.47 -8.91 -8.23
CA TRP A 317 27.74 -8.58 -8.89
C TRP A 317 27.53 -7.82 -10.20
N ALA A 318 26.60 -8.25 -11.03
CA ALA A 318 26.30 -7.61 -12.31
C ALA A 318 25.77 -6.18 -12.13
N SER A 319 24.93 -5.95 -11.14
CA SER A 319 24.36 -4.63 -10.84
C SER A 319 25.32 -3.70 -10.10
N ALA A 320 26.33 -4.23 -9.42
CA ALA A 320 27.32 -3.46 -8.67
C ALA A 320 28.45 -2.90 -9.56
N GLY A 321 28.10 -2.30 -10.70
CA GLY A 321 29.07 -1.66 -11.61
C GLY A 321 29.54 -0.28 -11.15
N PRO A 322 30.33 0.40 -11.97
CA PRO A 322 30.88 1.71 -11.64
C PRO A 322 29.79 2.79 -11.51
N TYR A 323 30.09 3.82 -10.77
CA TYR A 323 29.27 5.04 -10.76
C TYR A 323 29.58 5.88 -11.98
N THR A 324 28.56 6.34 -12.67
CA THR A 324 28.66 7.31 -13.75
C THR A 324 27.73 8.48 -13.48
N THR A 325 28.11 9.67 -13.96
CA THR A 325 27.26 10.85 -13.87
C THR A 325 26.30 10.86 -15.04
N VAL A 326 25.02 10.67 -14.76
CA VAL A 326 23.93 10.78 -15.74
C VAL A 326 23.07 11.95 -15.31
N GLN A 327 22.93 12.96 -16.18
CA GLN A 327 22.16 14.19 -15.90
C GLN A 327 22.51 14.85 -14.54
N ASN A 328 23.80 15.03 -14.27
CA ASN A 328 24.34 15.57 -13.01
C ASN A 328 24.05 14.74 -11.74
N GLN A 329 23.52 13.53 -11.88
CA GLN A 329 23.32 12.59 -10.77
C GLN A 329 24.28 11.41 -10.86
N LEU A 330 24.86 11.03 -9.72
CA LEU A 330 25.74 9.87 -9.62
C LEU A 330 24.90 8.60 -9.63
N GLN A 331 24.89 7.87 -10.75
CA GLN A 331 24.12 6.63 -10.88
C GLN A 331 25.06 5.43 -11.02
N ARG A 332 24.66 4.31 -10.40
CA ARG A 332 25.33 3.06 -10.56
C ARG A 332 24.84 2.38 -11.84
N VAL A 333 25.75 2.07 -12.74
CA VAL A 333 25.43 1.33 -13.98
C VAL A 333 25.81 -0.12 -13.86
N PRO A 334 25.11 -1.04 -14.57
CA PRO A 334 25.50 -2.43 -14.63
C PRO A 334 26.94 -2.58 -15.19
N ARG A 335 27.66 -3.61 -14.77
CA ARG A 335 29.00 -3.91 -15.28
C ARG A 335 28.94 -4.21 -16.78
N PRO A 336 29.81 -3.60 -17.61
CA PRO A 336 29.81 -3.85 -19.05
C PRO A 336 30.03 -5.34 -19.38
N GLU A 337 30.90 -6.02 -18.61
CA GLU A 337 31.17 -7.46 -18.76
C GLU A 337 29.91 -8.30 -18.47
N ALA A 338 29.12 -7.89 -17.48
CA ALA A 338 27.85 -8.57 -17.15
C ALA A 338 26.82 -8.37 -18.26
N LEU A 339 26.77 -7.19 -18.90
CA LEU A 339 25.90 -6.94 -20.05
C LEU A 339 26.32 -7.73 -21.27
N ALA A 340 27.63 -7.89 -21.52
CA ALA A 340 28.16 -8.72 -22.60
C ALA A 340 27.81 -10.21 -22.41
N HIS A 341 27.74 -10.66 -21.18
CA HIS A 341 27.53 -12.07 -20.81
C HIS A 341 26.21 -12.31 -20.07
N TRP A 342 25.19 -11.44 -20.24
CA TRP A 342 23.93 -11.47 -19.49
C TRP A 342 23.22 -12.83 -19.49
N ARG A 343 23.39 -13.64 -20.54
CA ARG A 343 22.83 -15.00 -20.68
C ARG A 343 23.27 -15.94 -19.55
N TRP A 344 24.51 -15.80 -19.09
CA TRP A 344 25.06 -16.66 -18.04
C TRP A 344 24.52 -16.33 -16.65
N LEU A 345 23.97 -15.11 -16.47
CA LEU A 345 23.32 -14.74 -15.21
C LEU A 345 22.08 -15.60 -14.95
N TRP A 346 21.44 -16.10 -15.99
CA TRP A 346 20.23 -16.91 -15.88
C TRP A 346 20.48 -18.41 -15.77
N LEU A 347 21.72 -18.85 -15.96
CA LEU A 347 22.07 -20.28 -15.93
C LEU A 347 21.67 -20.97 -14.61
N PRO A 348 21.90 -20.41 -13.41
CA PRO A 348 21.47 -21.05 -12.17
C PRO A 348 19.96 -21.24 -12.07
N LEU A 349 19.18 -20.25 -12.53
CA LEU A 349 17.72 -20.37 -12.55
C LEU A 349 17.23 -21.39 -13.60
N LEU A 350 17.89 -21.45 -14.74
CA LEU A 350 17.58 -22.46 -15.76
C LEU A 350 17.84 -23.88 -15.22
N LEU A 351 18.98 -24.09 -14.55
CA LEU A 351 19.29 -25.36 -13.91
C LEU A 351 18.29 -25.71 -12.81
N LEU A 352 17.86 -24.73 -12.02
CA LEU A 352 16.81 -24.90 -11.01
C LEU A 352 15.48 -25.29 -11.65
N LEU A 353 15.10 -24.64 -12.74
CA LEU A 353 13.89 -24.98 -13.49
C LEU A 353 13.94 -26.40 -14.05
N VAL A 354 15.06 -26.78 -14.67
CA VAL A 354 15.28 -28.14 -15.18
C VAL A 354 15.17 -29.16 -14.05
N LEU A 355 15.75 -28.88 -12.89
CA LEU A 355 15.65 -29.73 -11.71
C LEU A 355 14.18 -29.91 -11.26
N ILE A 356 13.42 -28.82 -11.17
CA ILE A 356 11.99 -28.85 -10.80
C ILE A 356 11.19 -29.68 -11.82
N LEU A 357 11.41 -29.46 -13.13
CA LEU A 357 10.74 -30.20 -14.19
C LEU A 357 11.08 -31.69 -14.14
N ALA A 358 12.36 -32.05 -14.00
CA ALA A 358 12.80 -33.44 -13.91
C ALA A 358 12.15 -34.18 -12.72
N LEU A 359 12.08 -33.54 -11.55
CA LEU A 359 11.41 -34.10 -10.37
C LEU A 359 9.86 -34.16 -10.54
N SER A 360 9.29 -33.33 -11.40
CA SER A 360 7.83 -33.27 -11.59
C SER A 360 7.32 -34.33 -12.57
N ILE A 361 8.14 -34.80 -13.50
CA ILE A 361 7.79 -35.80 -14.52
C ILE A 361 7.53 -37.17 -13.86
N ASP A 362 8.40 -37.61 -12.97
CA ASP A 362 8.22 -38.90 -12.29
C ASP A 362 7.42 -38.72 -10.98
N ARG A 363 6.30 -39.45 -10.90
CA ARG A 363 5.45 -39.44 -9.70
C ARG A 363 6.20 -39.87 -8.44
N ARG A 364 7.20 -40.75 -8.54
CA ARG A 364 8.02 -41.21 -7.41
C ARG A 364 8.97 -40.12 -6.92
N LEU A 365 9.44 -39.28 -7.83
CA LEU A 365 10.38 -38.19 -7.51
C LEU A 365 9.65 -36.91 -7.04
N ARG A 366 8.36 -36.77 -7.35
CA ARG A 366 7.57 -35.57 -7.00
C ARG A 366 7.64 -35.20 -5.52
N GLN A 367 7.74 -36.20 -4.62
CA GLN A 367 7.91 -35.92 -3.18
C GLN A 367 9.16 -35.09 -2.87
N PHE A 368 10.20 -35.18 -3.68
CA PHE A 368 11.47 -34.45 -3.49
C PHE A 368 11.41 -32.98 -3.95
N THR A 369 10.38 -32.57 -4.70
CA THR A 369 10.15 -31.13 -4.99
C THR A 369 9.96 -30.32 -3.71
N LEU A 370 9.57 -30.98 -2.62
CA LEU A 370 9.52 -30.37 -1.28
C LEU A 370 10.91 -29.94 -0.79
N GLY A 371 11.95 -30.76 -1.00
CA GLY A 371 13.33 -30.38 -0.67
C GLY A 371 13.74 -29.13 -1.44
N VAL A 372 13.48 -29.10 -2.75
CA VAL A 372 13.74 -27.92 -3.59
C VAL A 372 13.00 -26.68 -3.08
N ALA A 373 11.71 -26.81 -2.78
CA ALA A 373 10.90 -25.70 -2.26
C ALA A 373 11.47 -25.15 -0.94
N LEU A 374 11.93 -26.03 -0.03
CA LEU A 374 12.56 -25.63 1.22
C LEU A 374 13.88 -24.88 1.01
N GLY A 375 14.74 -25.41 0.16
CA GLY A 375 16.03 -24.78 -0.15
C GLY A 375 15.84 -23.39 -0.75
N CYS A 376 14.92 -23.26 -1.72
CA CYS A 376 14.56 -21.97 -2.30
C CYS A 376 13.95 -21.02 -1.26
N THR A 377 13.00 -21.50 -0.44
CA THR A 377 12.37 -20.69 0.60
C THR A 377 13.39 -20.18 1.62
N ALA A 378 14.34 -21.01 2.04
CA ALA A 378 15.37 -20.61 3.00
C ALA A 378 16.24 -19.46 2.45
N ILE A 379 16.69 -19.57 1.20
CA ILE A 379 17.50 -18.52 0.57
C ILE A 379 16.68 -17.24 0.33
N LEU A 380 15.44 -17.37 -0.14
CA LEU A 380 14.55 -16.22 -0.32
C LEU A 380 14.29 -15.51 1.02
N LEU A 381 14.10 -16.26 2.11
CA LEU A 381 13.88 -15.69 3.44
C LEU A 381 15.14 -14.93 3.92
N LEU A 382 16.33 -15.53 3.75
CA LEU A 382 17.57 -14.86 4.09
C LEU A 382 17.77 -13.58 3.26
N ALA A 383 17.47 -13.63 1.96
CA ALA A 383 17.54 -12.46 1.09
C ALA A 383 16.54 -11.37 1.52
N GLN A 384 15.29 -11.74 1.87
CA GLN A 384 14.28 -10.79 2.32
C GLN A 384 14.65 -10.14 3.66
N ILE A 385 15.18 -10.93 4.61
CA ILE A 385 15.73 -10.41 5.87
C ILE A 385 16.88 -9.44 5.58
N HIS A 386 17.79 -9.79 4.67
CA HIS A 386 18.91 -8.92 4.30
C HIS A 386 18.44 -7.60 3.69
N VAL A 387 17.48 -7.64 2.76
CA VAL A 387 16.90 -6.42 2.16
C VAL A 387 16.23 -5.55 3.22
N GLY A 388 15.41 -6.14 4.09
CA GLY A 388 14.77 -5.42 5.19
C GLY A 388 15.77 -4.81 6.18
N TRP A 389 16.81 -5.57 6.55
CA TRP A 389 17.88 -5.07 7.41
C TRP A 389 18.64 -3.89 6.78
N ARG A 390 19.01 -4.04 5.51
CA ARG A 390 19.71 -2.98 4.75
C ARG A 390 18.89 -1.71 4.70
N LEU A 391 17.60 -1.83 4.35
CA LEU A 391 16.69 -0.70 4.24
C LEU A 391 16.49 0.00 5.59
N THR A 392 16.29 -0.77 6.66
CA THR A 392 15.96 -0.20 7.99
C THR A 392 17.17 0.43 8.67
N TYR A 393 18.35 -0.23 8.61
CA TYR A 393 19.48 0.14 9.45
C TYR A 393 20.67 0.76 8.71
N ARG A 394 20.71 0.67 7.37
CA ARG A 394 21.84 1.17 6.59
C ARG A 394 21.48 2.21 5.54
N GLN A 395 20.30 2.14 4.97
CA GLN A 395 19.87 2.97 3.82
C GLN A 395 18.50 3.62 4.06
N GLY A 396 18.01 3.65 5.29
CA GLY A 396 16.71 4.23 5.61
C GLY A 396 16.63 5.75 5.41
N ASP A 397 17.77 6.41 5.37
CA ASP A 397 17.93 7.86 5.17
C ASP A 397 18.54 8.23 3.80
N VAL A 398 18.82 7.24 2.94
CA VAL A 398 19.40 7.46 1.61
C VAL A 398 18.41 6.98 0.55
N PRO A 399 18.00 7.80 -0.44
CA PRO A 399 16.96 7.43 -1.40
C PRO A 399 17.50 6.55 -2.54
N LEU A 400 18.14 5.45 -2.18
CA LEU A 400 18.55 4.40 -3.10
C LEU A 400 17.45 3.37 -3.35
N ASP A 401 16.47 3.33 -2.46
CA ASP A 401 15.34 2.39 -2.49
C ASP A 401 14.03 3.18 -2.65
N MET A 402 13.06 2.62 -3.39
CA MET A 402 11.76 3.25 -3.65
C MET A 402 10.91 3.48 -2.39
N LEU A 403 11.20 2.77 -1.29
CA LEU A 403 10.51 3.00 0.00
C LEU A 403 11.01 4.23 0.74
N VAL A 404 12.20 4.73 0.40
CA VAL A 404 12.74 5.96 1.01
C VAL A 404 12.22 7.16 0.23
N TYR A 405 11.32 7.92 0.85
CA TYR A 405 10.59 9.00 0.20
C TYR A 405 10.85 10.33 0.91
N VAL A 406 11.29 11.34 0.13
CA VAL A 406 11.52 12.73 0.62
C VAL A 406 12.39 12.77 1.87
N GLN A 407 13.53 12.13 1.82
CA GLN A 407 14.42 12.07 2.98
C GLN A 407 15.18 13.40 3.16
N THR A 408 15.22 13.90 4.40
CA THR A 408 16.10 15.03 4.75
C THR A 408 17.56 14.60 4.60
N SER A 409 18.33 15.41 3.87
CA SER A 409 19.76 15.14 3.66
C SER A 409 20.56 15.24 4.97
N PRO A 410 21.56 14.39 5.20
CA PRO A 410 22.50 14.51 6.33
C PRO A 410 23.19 15.87 6.40
N GLN A 411 23.36 16.56 5.28
CA GLN A 411 23.96 17.91 5.24
C GLN A 411 23.11 18.96 5.97
N VAL A 412 21.82 18.75 6.18
CA VAL A 412 20.98 19.64 7.02
C VAL A 412 21.47 19.63 8.46
N VAL A 413 21.81 18.45 9.00
CA VAL A 413 22.39 18.33 10.35
C VAL A 413 23.76 18.97 10.41
N GLN A 414 24.61 18.72 9.40
CA GLN A 414 25.92 19.35 9.30
C GLN A 414 25.81 20.87 9.26
N LEU A 415 24.94 21.42 8.41
CA LEU A 415 24.69 22.87 8.33
C LEU A 415 24.20 23.42 9.67
N THR A 416 23.34 22.70 10.39
CA THR A 416 22.88 23.13 11.70
C THR A 416 24.04 23.27 12.68
N HIS A 417 24.95 22.29 12.74
CA HIS A 417 26.14 22.38 13.61
C HIS A 417 27.10 23.50 13.18
N GLU A 418 27.23 23.77 11.88
CA GLU A 418 28.01 24.92 11.39
C GLU A 418 27.38 26.25 11.86
N LEU A 419 26.04 26.37 11.79
CA LEU A 419 25.30 27.53 12.27
C LEU A 419 25.40 27.70 13.79
N GLU A 420 25.34 26.62 14.57
CA GLU A 420 25.55 26.62 16.02
C GLU A 420 26.95 27.12 16.37
N THR A 421 27.98 26.58 15.72
CA THR A 421 29.37 26.99 15.90
C THR A 421 29.56 28.45 15.57
N LEU A 422 29.09 28.90 14.40
CA LEU A 422 29.16 30.30 13.97
C LEU A 422 28.43 31.22 14.95
N SER A 423 27.27 30.81 15.45
CA SER A 423 26.50 31.58 16.42
C SER A 423 27.26 31.76 17.76
N HIS A 424 27.85 30.69 18.25
CA HIS A 424 28.67 30.76 19.48
C HIS A 424 29.90 31.68 19.30
N GLU A 425 30.59 31.58 18.15
CA GLU A 425 31.78 32.39 17.88
C GLU A 425 31.45 33.86 17.68
N THR A 426 30.31 34.19 17.07
CA THR A 426 29.97 35.57 16.74
C THR A 426 29.10 36.28 17.77
N THR A 427 28.25 35.58 18.49
CA THR A 427 27.28 36.17 19.45
C THR A 427 27.48 35.70 20.90
N GLY A 428 28.39 34.78 21.14
CA GLY A 428 28.59 34.17 22.45
C GLY A 428 27.50 33.20 22.91
N GLY A 429 26.56 32.82 21.99
CA GLY A 429 25.45 31.92 22.26
C GLY A 429 24.66 31.62 20.99
N MET A 430 23.36 31.37 21.09
CA MET A 430 22.45 31.07 19.97
C MET A 430 21.81 32.34 19.36
N GLY A 431 22.47 33.49 19.45
CA GLY A 431 21.91 34.79 19.05
C GLY A 431 21.98 35.14 17.58
N LEU A 432 22.45 34.26 16.72
CA LEU A 432 22.60 34.51 15.27
C LEU A 432 21.24 34.84 14.62
N ASP A 433 21.19 35.88 13.80
CA ASP A 433 19.99 36.28 13.06
C ASP A 433 19.92 35.45 11.77
N ILE A 434 18.95 34.52 11.72
CA ILE A 434 18.77 33.56 10.62
C ILE A 434 17.36 33.71 10.06
N TRP A 435 17.29 34.00 8.76
CA TRP A 435 16.01 34.05 8.06
C TRP A 435 15.84 32.81 7.20
N TYR A 436 14.62 32.27 7.10
CA TYR A 436 14.31 31.08 6.30
C TYR A 436 12.95 31.19 5.62
N ASP A 437 12.86 30.61 4.40
CA ASP A 437 11.67 30.67 3.56
C ASP A 437 10.72 29.48 3.74
N SER A 438 9.59 29.49 3.00
CA SER A 438 8.61 28.40 3.01
C SER A 438 9.17 27.06 2.54
N GLY A 439 10.11 27.05 1.59
CA GLY A 439 10.69 25.82 1.06
C GLY A 439 11.64 25.15 2.05
N THR A 440 12.33 25.97 2.88
CA THR A 440 13.25 25.49 3.92
C THR A 440 12.56 25.33 5.28
N GLN A 441 11.33 25.85 5.47
CA GLN A 441 10.59 25.80 6.75
C GLN A 441 10.59 24.41 7.38
N TRP A 442 10.38 23.39 6.61
CA TRP A 442 10.53 21.99 7.01
C TRP A 442 11.76 21.40 6.32
N PRO A 443 12.84 21.03 7.06
CA PRO A 443 12.85 20.71 8.50
C PRO A 443 13.37 21.83 9.42
N PHE A 444 13.73 23.02 8.93
CA PHE A 444 14.44 24.02 9.73
C PHE A 444 13.63 24.60 10.91
N ASN A 445 12.30 24.57 10.92
CA ASN A 445 11.51 24.86 12.12
C ASN A 445 11.95 24.03 13.33
N TRP A 446 12.37 22.78 13.10
CA TRP A 446 12.89 21.92 14.17
C TRP A 446 14.34 22.23 14.51
N TYR A 447 15.19 22.34 13.51
CA TYR A 447 16.63 22.51 13.71
C TYR A 447 16.99 23.90 14.27
N LEU A 448 16.22 24.94 13.94
CA LEU A 448 16.44 26.31 14.42
C LEU A 448 15.64 26.66 15.68
N ARG A 449 14.98 25.71 16.33
CA ARG A 449 14.13 25.97 17.52
C ARG A 449 14.86 26.62 18.70
N GLU A 450 16.19 26.47 18.78
CA GLU A 450 17.02 27.03 19.83
C GLU A 450 17.62 28.41 19.47
N PHE A 451 17.38 28.89 18.25
CA PHE A 451 17.81 30.20 17.79
C PHE A 451 16.71 31.24 17.99
N PRO A 452 16.80 32.11 18.99
CA PRO A 452 15.72 33.06 19.31
C PRO A 452 15.48 34.09 18.21
N ASN A 453 16.46 34.36 17.38
CA ASN A 453 16.41 35.31 16.27
C ASN A 453 16.10 34.65 14.91
N ALA A 454 15.78 33.34 14.89
CA ALA A 454 15.34 32.69 13.66
C ALA A 454 13.96 33.21 13.24
N ARG A 455 13.84 33.64 11.96
CA ARG A 455 12.62 34.26 11.42
C ARG A 455 12.19 33.64 10.11
N TYR A 456 10.92 33.27 10.06
CA TYR A 456 10.24 32.87 8.85
C TYR A 456 9.78 34.09 8.05
N PHE A 457 10.10 34.18 6.74
CA PHE A 457 9.75 35.33 5.93
C PHE A 457 8.79 35.03 4.75
N GLY A 458 8.32 33.80 4.59
CA GLY A 458 7.39 33.42 3.51
C GLY A 458 8.08 32.89 2.27
N THR A 459 7.45 33.10 1.09
CA THR A 459 7.91 32.54 -0.20
C THR A 459 8.79 33.50 -1.02
N SER A 460 8.78 34.80 -0.70
CA SER A 460 9.49 35.78 -1.53
C SER A 460 10.24 36.80 -0.69
N LEU A 461 11.41 37.16 -1.17
CA LEU A 461 12.26 38.22 -0.61
C LEU A 461 12.47 39.30 -1.68
N SER A 462 11.70 40.37 -1.61
CA SER A 462 11.75 41.47 -2.59
C SER A 462 12.84 42.50 -2.27
N SER A 463 13.20 42.65 -0.99
CA SER A 463 14.24 43.58 -0.54
C SER A 463 14.83 43.12 0.78
N LEU A 464 16.07 43.53 1.04
CA LEU A 464 16.71 43.33 2.34
C LEU A 464 16.47 44.55 3.24
N PRO A 465 16.26 44.35 4.55
CA PRO A 465 16.16 45.45 5.49
C PRO A 465 17.47 46.24 5.60
N ALA A 466 17.44 47.42 6.26
CA ALA A 466 18.62 48.24 6.47
C ALA A 466 19.72 47.51 7.26
N GLN A 467 19.30 46.66 8.20
CA GLN A 467 20.15 45.67 8.88
C GLN A 467 19.77 44.28 8.36
N PRO A 468 20.52 43.75 7.38
CA PRO A 468 20.20 42.43 6.84
C PRO A 468 20.56 41.30 7.82
N PRO A 469 19.86 40.18 7.82
CA PRO A 469 20.17 39.03 8.67
C PRO A 469 21.57 38.49 8.35
N SER A 470 22.18 37.83 9.34
CA SER A 470 23.50 37.22 9.14
C SER A 470 23.46 36.04 8.18
N ILE A 471 22.39 35.26 8.21
CA ILE A 471 22.20 34.07 7.37
C ILE A 471 20.79 34.10 6.76
N ILE A 472 20.71 33.69 5.51
CA ILE A 472 19.43 33.44 4.82
C ILE A 472 19.44 32.02 4.26
N LEU A 473 18.49 31.18 4.72
CA LEU A 473 18.22 29.87 4.14
C LEU A 473 17.11 30.02 3.12
N TYR A 474 17.46 29.84 1.85
CA TYR A 474 16.55 30.09 0.73
C TYR A 474 16.44 28.85 -0.16
N SER A 475 15.21 28.42 -0.44
CA SER A 475 14.95 27.30 -1.34
C SER A 475 15.12 27.71 -2.80
N LEU A 476 15.74 26.85 -3.59
CA LEU A 476 15.82 27.04 -5.05
C LEU A 476 14.42 27.05 -5.70
N GLU A 477 13.41 26.43 -5.07
CA GLU A 477 12.03 26.42 -5.54
C GLU A 477 11.42 27.82 -5.66
N PHE A 478 11.78 28.73 -4.75
CA PHE A 478 11.28 30.11 -4.71
C PHE A 478 12.30 31.14 -5.20
N LEU A 479 13.49 30.70 -5.63
CA LEU A 479 14.55 31.59 -6.06
C LEU A 479 14.25 32.16 -7.45
N THR A 480 13.96 33.47 -7.50
CA THR A 480 13.83 34.20 -8.77
C THR A 480 15.17 34.79 -9.21
N PRO A 481 15.39 35.08 -10.52
CA PRO A 481 16.62 35.74 -10.98
C PRO A 481 16.89 37.06 -10.26
N GLN A 482 15.85 37.82 -9.90
CA GLN A 482 15.96 39.09 -9.18
C GLN A 482 16.44 38.83 -7.74
N THR A 483 15.86 37.84 -7.05
CA THR A 483 16.27 37.47 -5.69
C THR A 483 17.68 36.89 -5.67
N ASP A 484 18.05 36.04 -6.64
CA ASP A 484 19.42 35.51 -6.76
C ASP A 484 20.46 36.63 -6.93
N THR A 485 20.19 37.60 -7.81
CA THR A 485 21.05 38.77 -7.98
C THR A 485 21.17 39.57 -6.69
N LEU A 486 20.06 39.82 -6.00
CA LEU A 486 20.04 40.51 -4.71
C LEU A 486 20.90 39.81 -3.66
N LEU A 487 20.71 38.51 -3.51
CA LEU A 487 21.42 37.68 -2.51
C LEU A 487 22.91 37.64 -2.82
N ARG A 488 23.32 37.37 -4.06
CA ARG A 488 24.73 37.30 -4.48
C ARG A 488 25.45 38.66 -4.38
N SER A 489 24.73 39.77 -4.39
CA SER A 489 25.32 41.11 -4.19
C SER A 489 25.71 41.38 -2.73
N ARG A 490 25.17 40.64 -1.77
CA ARG A 490 25.35 40.91 -0.31
C ARG A 490 25.88 39.73 0.48
N TYR A 491 25.73 38.49 -0.06
CA TYR A 491 26.06 37.25 0.66
C TYR A 491 26.96 36.35 -0.20
N THR A 492 27.74 35.54 0.47
CA THR A 492 28.36 34.38 -0.17
C THR A 492 27.29 33.25 -0.20
N VAL A 493 26.98 32.80 -1.40
CA VAL A 493 25.97 31.76 -1.60
C VAL A 493 26.64 30.40 -1.63
N ILE A 494 26.15 29.48 -0.77
CA ILE A 494 26.59 28.09 -0.70
C ILE A 494 25.34 27.21 -0.87
N GLU A 495 25.42 26.23 -1.75
CA GLU A 495 24.30 25.31 -2.03
C GLU A 495 24.44 24.04 -1.22
N TYR A 496 23.37 23.70 -0.50
CA TYR A 496 23.26 22.45 0.27
C TYR A 496 22.07 21.65 -0.21
N PRO A 497 22.20 20.32 -0.43
CA PRO A 497 21.06 19.46 -0.70
C PRO A 497 20.24 19.31 0.60
N MET A 498 19.00 19.76 0.58
CA MET A 498 18.12 19.71 1.74
C MET A 498 17.28 18.43 1.76
N ARG A 499 16.76 18.03 0.61
CA ARG A 499 15.92 16.83 0.45
C ARG A 499 16.45 15.96 -0.66
N TRP A 500 16.48 14.68 -0.39
CA TRP A 500 16.85 13.68 -1.36
C TRP A 500 15.62 12.90 -1.81
N TRP A 501 15.54 12.65 -3.12
CA TRP A 501 14.47 11.92 -3.75
C TRP A 501 15.00 10.68 -4.45
N PHE A 502 14.23 9.59 -4.43
CA PHE A 502 14.49 8.49 -5.32
C PHE A 502 14.33 8.97 -6.78
N PRO A 503 15.24 8.62 -7.70
CA PRO A 503 15.23 9.11 -9.08
C PRO A 503 14.10 8.45 -9.90
N GLU A 504 12.86 8.80 -9.59
CA GLU A 504 11.64 8.22 -10.14
C GLU A 504 11.54 8.45 -11.65
N GLU A 505 11.84 9.66 -12.12
CA GLU A 505 11.72 10.05 -13.52
C GLU A 505 12.72 9.31 -14.43
N GLN A 506 13.94 9.06 -13.92
CA GLN A 506 14.98 8.35 -14.65
C GLN A 506 14.80 6.81 -14.59
N THR A 507 13.96 6.32 -13.68
CA THR A 507 13.73 4.90 -13.46
C THR A 507 12.40 4.45 -14.02
N TYR A 508 11.41 4.24 -13.19
CA TYR A 508 10.16 3.59 -13.57
C TYR A 508 9.12 4.54 -14.20
N ARG A 509 9.15 5.85 -13.93
CA ARG A 509 8.19 6.80 -14.52
C ARG A 509 8.36 6.97 -16.02
N ARG A 510 9.55 6.74 -16.56
CA ARG A 510 9.77 6.74 -18.01
C ARG A 510 8.91 5.73 -18.78
N PHE A 511 8.38 4.72 -18.10
CA PHE A 511 7.47 3.74 -18.67
C PHE A 511 6.00 4.16 -18.55
N ALA A 512 5.69 5.27 -17.89
CA ALA A 512 4.35 5.81 -17.85
C ALA A 512 3.95 6.29 -19.26
N ILE A 513 2.84 5.76 -19.76
CA ILE A 513 2.37 6.01 -21.14
C ILE A 513 1.81 7.44 -21.30
N ALA A 514 1.36 8.07 -20.21
CA ALA A 514 0.77 9.40 -20.23
C ALA A 514 1.83 10.50 -20.04
N PRO A 515 2.03 11.39 -21.03
CA PRO A 515 2.95 12.54 -20.91
C PRO A 515 2.61 13.47 -19.74
N GLU A 516 1.35 13.51 -19.35
CA GLU A 516 0.80 14.34 -18.26
C GLU A 516 1.35 13.93 -16.88
N LEU A 517 1.86 12.71 -16.74
CA LEU A 517 2.51 12.22 -15.52
C LEU A 517 3.98 12.64 -15.40
N LYS A 518 4.51 13.33 -16.40
CA LYS A 518 5.85 13.90 -16.37
C LYS A 518 5.75 15.31 -15.79
N ASN A 519 5.89 15.45 -14.48
CA ASN A 519 5.90 16.76 -13.86
C ASN A 519 7.21 17.50 -14.20
N PRO A 520 7.17 18.62 -14.98
CA PRO A 520 8.37 19.37 -15.31
C PRO A 520 9.08 19.97 -14.10
N ALA A 521 8.37 20.26 -13.01
CA ALA A 521 8.97 20.79 -11.78
C ALA A 521 9.89 19.79 -11.05
N ARG A 522 9.84 18.49 -11.40
CA ARG A 522 10.74 17.46 -10.86
C ARG A 522 11.88 17.07 -11.79
N GLN A 523 12.02 17.77 -12.91
CA GLN A 523 13.10 17.53 -13.88
C GLN A 523 14.35 18.39 -13.63
N ASN A 524 14.31 19.26 -12.63
CA ASN A 524 15.42 20.16 -12.24
C ASN A 524 16.10 19.71 -10.95
#